data_051cb0927314b5ae78f9578dbe6b6ecf
#
_entry.id   051cb0927314b5ae78f9578dbe6b6ecf
#
_cell.length_a   1.000
_cell.length_b   1.000
_cell.length_c   1.000
_cell.angle_alpha   90.00
_cell.angle_beta   90.00
_cell.angle_gamma   90.00
#
_symmetry.space_group_name_H-M   'P 1'
#
loop_
_entity.id
_entity.type
_entity.pdbx_description
1 polymer ?
#
loop_
_entity_poly.entity_id
_entity_poly.type
_entity_poly.pdbx_seq_one_letter_code
_entity_poly.pdbx_strand_id
1 'polypeptide(L)'
;NGKILNINPESNIIVENLKASHWEYHGPTLFFETEKPRFEAVISLNKDIDAIYNTFEKRVRYKIKKAMRSGVEIIKGNEQNLPLFYDFVKKKYSRPIEYYQEFYKNFKGDIDLYFAKLHTETFVINSKKLYEREMEINDNLAYKIQQAKNANTRKKLINEKIESDKLI
;
A
#
# COMPACT_ATOMS: atom_id res chain seq x y z
N ASN A 1 -22.13 -12.50 -12.31
CA ASN A 1 -23.38 -11.73 -12.27
C ASN A 1 -23.34 -10.76 -11.10
N GLY A 2 -22.94 -9.49 -11.38
CA GLY A 2 -22.94 -8.42 -10.39
C GLY A 2 -24.39 -8.10 -9.98
N LYS A 3 -24.71 -8.30 -8.71
CA LYS A 3 -26.00 -7.91 -8.16
C LYS A 3 -25.87 -6.50 -7.60
N ILE A 4 -26.72 -5.58 -8.06
CA ILE A 4 -26.81 -4.25 -7.44
C ILE A 4 -27.34 -4.43 -6.04
N LEU A 5 -26.54 -4.12 -5.02
CA LEU A 5 -26.91 -4.28 -3.62
C LEU A 5 -27.58 -3.03 -3.06
N ASN A 6 -27.22 -1.87 -3.56
CA ASN A 6 -27.80 -0.59 -3.15
C ASN A 6 -27.56 0.47 -4.24
N ILE A 7 -28.52 1.38 -4.41
CA ILE A 7 -28.37 2.58 -5.24
C ILE A 7 -28.46 3.78 -4.29
N ASN A 8 -27.42 4.60 -4.23
CA ASN A 8 -27.49 5.85 -3.48
C ASN A 8 -28.56 6.75 -4.15
N PRO A 9 -29.59 7.21 -3.43
CA PRO A 9 -30.62 8.10 -3.99
C PRO A 9 -30.06 9.38 -4.61
N GLU A 10 -28.94 9.89 -4.08
CA GLU A 10 -28.25 11.08 -4.60
C GLU A 10 -27.63 10.85 -5.98
N SER A 11 -27.36 9.59 -6.36
CA SER A 11 -26.79 9.28 -7.68
C SER A 11 -27.71 9.71 -8.84
N ASN A 12 -29.03 9.68 -8.63
CA ASN A 12 -29.99 10.14 -9.62
C ASN A 12 -29.87 11.65 -9.84
N ILE A 13 -29.66 12.44 -8.80
CA ILE A 13 -29.45 13.88 -8.88
C ILE A 13 -28.19 14.20 -9.68
N ILE A 14 -27.11 13.45 -9.41
CA ILE A 14 -25.85 13.60 -10.15
C ILE A 14 -26.05 13.28 -11.65
N VAL A 15 -26.74 12.18 -11.94
CA VAL A 15 -27.02 11.79 -13.34
C VAL A 15 -27.87 12.85 -14.07
N GLU A 16 -28.89 13.39 -13.41
CA GLU A 16 -29.74 14.45 -14.02
C GLU A 16 -28.95 15.75 -14.22
N ASN A 17 -28.09 16.15 -13.28
CA ASN A 17 -27.21 17.32 -13.43
C ASN A 17 -26.21 17.13 -14.58
N LEU A 18 -25.65 15.93 -14.72
CA LEU A 18 -24.75 15.61 -15.85
C LEU A 18 -25.49 15.66 -17.19
N LYS A 19 -26.69 15.11 -17.28
CA LYS A 19 -27.54 15.20 -18.48
C LYS A 19 -27.87 16.65 -18.83
N ALA A 20 -28.23 17.47 -17.84
CA ALA A 20 -28.47 18.89 -18.02
C ALA A 20 -27.23 19.65 -18.54
N SER A 21 -26.04 19.15 -18.27
CA SER A 21 -24.76 19.64 -18.78
C SER A 21 -24.32 18.97 -20.09
N HIS A 22 -25.27 18.34 -20.81
CA HIS A 22 -25.04 17.66 -22.11
C HIS A 22 -24.12 16.42 -22.04
N TRP A 23 -24.00 15.79 -20.87
CA TRP A 23 -23.34 14.48 -20.73
C TRP A 23 -24.34 13.37 -21.02
N GLU A 24 -23.89 12.39 -21.81
CA GLU A 24 -24.69 11.21 -22.13
C GLU A 24 -24.34 10.07 -21.14
N TYR A 25 -25.37 9.54 -20.47
CA TYR A 25 -25.20 8.44 -19.52
C TYR A 25 -25.55 7.11 -20.17
N HIS A 26 -24.56 6.27 -20.39
CA HIS A 26 -24.71 4.95 -21.02
C HIS A 26 -24.94 3.80 -20.03
N GLY A 27 -25.22 4.10 -18.77
CA GLY A 27 -25.38 3.09 -17.72
C GLY A 27 -24.06 2.66 -17.07
N PRO A 28 -24.12 1.75 -16.08
CA PRO A 28 -22.92 1.24 -15.44
C PRO A 28 -22.14 0.33 -16.39
N THR A 29 -20.82 0.48 -16.39
CA THR A 29 -19.90 -0.38 -17.15
C THR A 29 -19.95 -1.80 -16.59
N LEU A 30 -20.28 -2.79 -17.40
CA LEU A 30 -20.43 -4.19 -16.99
C LEU A 30 -19.23 -5.08 -17.38
N PHE A 31 -18.23 -4.55 -18.09
CA PHE A 31 -17.06 -5.30 -18.58
C PHE A 31 -15.76 -4.55 -18.36
N PHE A 32 -14.64 -5.28 -18.25
CA PHE A 32 -13.28 -4.72 -18.11
C PHE A 32 -12.73 -4.28 -19.48
N GLU A 33 -13.37 -3.37 -20.18
CA GLU A 33 -12.88 -2.97 -21.46
C GLU A 33 -11.95 -1.76 -21.36
N THR A 34 -12.29 -0.65 -21.85
CA THR A 34 -11.38 0.49 -21.99
C THR A 34 -11.45 1.50 -20.86
N GLU A 35 -12.41 1.37 -19.96
CA GLU A 35 -12.68 2.33 -18.89
C GLU A 35 -12.10 1.90 -17.54
N LYS A 36 -11.99 2.87 -16.61
CA LYS A 36 -11.49 2.59 -15.25
C LYS A 36 -12.29 1.48 -14.58
N PRO A 37 -11.64 0.64 -13.76
CA PRO A 37 -12.29 -0.50 -13.15
C PRO A 37 -13.49 -0.06 -12.29
N ARG A 38 -14.61 -0.73 -12.48
CA ARG A 38 -15.87 -0.56 -11.75
C ARG A 38 -15.93 -1.30 -10.41
N PHE A 39 -14.93 -2.15 -10.15
CA PHE A 39 -14.83 -2.86 -8.88
C PHE A 39 -13.75 -2.22 -8.04
N GLU A 40 -14.12 -1.82 -6.84
CA GLU A 40 -13.24 -1.22 -5.87
C GLU A 40 -13.26 -2.05 -4.58
N ALA A 41 -12.11 -2.12 -3.92
CA ALA A 41 -12.04 -2.66 -2.58
C ALA A 41 -12.40 -1.54 -1.59
N VAL A 42 -13.51 -1.70 -0.88
CA VAL A 42 -14.01 -0.70 0.07
C VAL A 42 -13.75 -1.18 1.50
N ILE A 43 -13.22 -0.28 2.32
CA ILE A 43 -13.04 -0.48 3.76
C ILE A 43 -13.93 0.51 4.49
N SER A 44 -14.86 0.00 5.32
CA SER A 44 -15.67 0.84 6.18
C SER A 44 -14.80 1.41 7.31
N LEU A 45 -14.75 2.73 7.43
CA LEU A 45 -14.01 3.44 8.47
C LEU A 45 -14.85 3.73 9.73
N ASN A 46 -16.10 3.29 9.78
CA ASN A 46 -17.01 3.50 10.92
C ASN A 46 -16.74 2.54 12.09
N LYS A 47 -15.53 1.98 12.16
CA LYS A 47 -15.12 1.05 13.21
C LYS A 47 -13.87 1.58 13.89
N ASP A 48 -13.60 1.08 15.09
CA ASP A 48 -12.32 1.28 15.76
C ASP A 48 -11.15 0.81 14.89
N ILE A 49 -10.01 1.52 14.99
CA ILE A 49 -8.84 1.28 14.14
C ILE A 49 -8.28 -0.14 14.31
N ASP A 50 -8.31 -0.69 15.52
CA ASP A 50 -7.86 -2.06 15.79
C ASP A 50 -8.81 -3.09 15.17
N ALA A 51 -10.12 -2.82 15.18
CA ALA A 51 -11.10 -3.64 14.50
C ALA A 51 -10.87 -3.63 12.98
N ILE A 52 -10.60 -2.46 12.39
CA ILE A 52 -10.26 -2.33 10.96
C ILE A 52 -8.97 -3.10 10.65
N TYR A 53 -7.92 -2.89 11.45
CA TYR A 53 -6.63 -3.57 11.29
C TYR A 53 -6.76 -5.09 11.33
N ASN A 54 -7.63 -5.61 12.21
CA ASN A 54 -7.86 -7.05 12.34
C ASN A 54 -8.63 -7.66 11.15
N THR A 55 -9.33 -6.85 10.35
CA THR A 55 -9.97 -7.33 9.10
C THR A 55 -8.96 -7.60 7.99
N PHE A 56 -7.75 -7.03 8.07
CA PHE A 56 -6.74 -7.25 7.05
C PHE A 56 -6.18 -8.67 7.10
N GLU A 57 -5.85 -9.20 5.94
CA GLU A 57 -5.13 -10.47 5.82
C GLU A 57 -3.80 -10.43 6.60
N LYS A 58 -3.36 -11.58 7.10
CA LYS A 58 -2.09 -11.73 7.84
C LYS A 58 -0.91 -11.13 7.09
N ARG A 59 -0.86 -11.31 5.76
CA ARG A 59 0.19 -10.76 4.90
C ARG A 59 0.21 -9.23 4.89
N VAL A 60 -0.96 -8.58 4.86
CA VAL A 60 -1.08 -7.12 4.89
C VAL A 60 -0.63 -6.58 6.24
N ARG A 61 -1.12 -7.17 7.34
CA ARG A 61 -0.71 -6.80 8.71
C ARG A 61 0.79 -6.94 8.92
N TYR A 62 1.40 -8.01 8.37
CA TYR A 62 2.85 -8.19 8.40
C TYR A 62 3.59 -7.05 7.68
N LYS A 63 3.13 -6.66 6.48
CA LYS A 63 3.74 -5.56 5.71
C LYS A 63 3.64 -4.23 6.44
N ILE A 64 2.49 -3.93 7.04
CA ILE A 64 2.31 -2.72 7.85
C ILE A 64 3.31 -2.69 9.01
N LYS A 65 3.39 -3.78 9.80
CA LYS A 65 4.35 -3.88 10.91
C LYS A 65 5.80 -3.78 10.43
N LYS A 66 6.12 -4.36 9.28
CA LYS A 66 7.46 -4.27 8.70
C LYS A 66 7.79 -2.82 8.34
N ALA A 67 6.89 -2.10 7.67
CA ALA A 67 7.09 -0.69 7.31
C ALA A 67 7.31 0.19 8.56
N MET A 68 6.48 0.03 9.59
CA MET A 68 6.63 0.77 10.86
C MET A 68 7.98 0.50 11.53
N ARG A 69 8.40 -0.76 11.61
CA ARG A 69 9.72 -1.13 12.17
C ARG A 69 10.88 -0.60 11.35
N SER A 70 10.69 -0.47 10.04
CA SER A 70 11.69 0.12 9.14
C SER A 70 11.76 1.64 9.22
N GLY A 71 11.00 2.28 10.13
CA GLY A 71 11.02 3.73 10.30
C GLY A 71 10.18 4.49 9.27
N VAL A 72 9.19 3.85 8.66
CA VAL A 72 8.21 4.53 7.80
C VAL A 72 7.13 5.17 8.64
N GLU A 73 6.92 6.46 8.47
CA GLU A 73 5.88 7.26 9.07
C GLU A 73 4.95 7.82 7.98
N ILE A 74 3.65 7.87 8.25
CA ILE A 74 2.69 8.52 7.36
C ILE A 74 2.41 9.93 7.89
N ILE A 75 2.67 10.93 7.06
CA ILE A 75 2.51 12.35 7.39
C ILE A 75 1.38 12.91 6.54
N LYS A 76 0.43 13.58 7.18
CA LYS A 76 -0.60 14.36 6.48
C LYS A 76 0.03 15.66 5.99
N GLY A 77 -0.06 15.87 4.68
CA GLY A 77 0.39 17.10 4.03
C GLY A 77 -0.73 18.13 3.90
N ASN A 78 -0.35 19.27 3.37
CA ASN A 78 -1.25 20.39 3.06
C ASN A 78 -0.89 21.01 1.70
N GLU A 79 -1.52 22.13 1.37
CA GLU A 79 -1.31 22.85 0.11
C GLU A 79 0.16 23.21 -0.16
N GLN A 80 0.92 23.55 0.87
CA GLN A 80 2.35 23.89 0.74
C GLN A 80 3.21 22.70 0.32
N ASN A 81 2.69 21.49 0.47
CA ASN A 81 3.38 20.27 0.07
C ASN A 81 3.05 19.82 -1.38
N LEU A 82 2.19 20.55 -2.10
CA LEU A 82 1.86 20.22 -3.50
C LEU A 82 3.08 20.21 -4.44
N PRO A 83 4.07 21.11 -4.33
CA PRO A 83 5.28 21.02 -5.14
C PRO A 83 6.04 19.70 -4.92
N LEU A 84 6.18 19.26 -3.67
CA LEU A 84 6.79 17.98 -3.34
C LEU A 84 5.98 16.80 -3.92
N PHE A 85 4.66 16.83 -3.77
CA PHE A 85 3.79 15.83 -4.39
C PHE A 85 3.98 15.80 -5.91
N TYR A 86 4.04 16.97 -6.55
CA TYR A 86 4.24 17.09 -7.98
C TYR A 86 5.55 16.46 -8.44
N ASP A 87 6.64 16.62 -7.69
CA ASP A 87 7.92 16.00 -8.00
C ASP A 87 7.86 14.47 -8.06
N PHE A 88 7.01 13.84 -7.27
CA PHE A 88 6.77 12.40 -7.34
C PHE A 88 5.92 11.97 -8.54
N VAL A 89 4.87 12.73 -8.87
CA VAL A 89 3.89 12.32 -9.86
C VAL A 89 4.22 12.74 -11.29
N LYS A 90 4.99 13.83 -11.50
CA LYS A 90 5.31 14.39 -12.83
C LYS A 90 6.01 13.40 -13.77
N LYS A 91 6.75 12.43 -13.23
CA LYS A 91 7.41 11.38 -14.01
C LYS A 91 6.44 10.34 -14.57
N LYS A 92 5.29 10.20 -13.95
CA LYS A 92 4.28 9.19 -14.32
C LYS A 92 3.08 9.80 -15.04
N TYR A 93 2.73 11.04 -14.69
CA TYR A 93 1.57 11.73 -15.20
C TYR A 93 1.98 13.06 -15.82
N SER A 94 1.60 13.30 -17.07
CA SER A 94 2.00 14.49 -17.86
C SER A 94 1.18 15.76 -17.57
N ARG A 95 0.50 15.83 -16.43
CA ARG A 95 -0.31 17.00 -16.06
C ARG A 95 0.56 18.07 -15.42
N PRO A 96 0.36 19.37 -15.69
CA PRO A 96 1.11 20.47 -15.08
C PRO A 96 0.75 20.64 -13.60
N ILE A 97 1.59 21.35 -12.85
CA ILE A 97 1.39 21.57 -11.40
C ILE A 97 0.11 22.35 -11.13
N GLU A 98 -0.25 23.29 -12.00
CA GLU A 98 -1.46 24.15 -11.90
C GLU A 98 -2.72 23.28 -11.83
N TYR A 99 -2.76 22.18 -12.56
CA TYR A 99 -3.86 21.22 -12.48
C TYR A 99 -4.06 20.68 -11.06
N TYR A 100 -2.98 20.32 -10.38
CA TYR A 100 -3.05 19.77 -9.01
C TYR A 100 -3.37 20.85 -7.99
N GLN A 101 -2.92 22.09 -8.21
CA GLN A 101 -3.23 23.23 -7.36
C GLN A 101 -4.72 23.60 -7.43
N GLU A 102 -5.26 23.67 -8.65
CA GLU A 102 -6.70 23.92 -8.84
C GLU A 102 -7.55 22.76 -8.30
N PHE A 103 -7.12 21.54 -8.55
CA PHE A 103 -7.81 20.36 -8.03
C PHE A 103 -7.86 20.38 -6.50
N TYR A 104 -6.73 20.62 -5.85
CA TYR A 104 -6.68 20.74 -4.38
C TYR A 104 -7.53 21.90 -3.85
N LYS A 105 -7.50 23.05 -4.50
CA LYS A 105 -8.28 24.23 -4.13
C LYS A 105 -9.78 23.97 -4.21
N ASN A 106 -10.23 23.34 -5.30
CA ASN A 106 -11.65 23.09 -5.54
C ASN A 106 -12.24 22.01 -4.64
N PHE A 107 -11.41 21.06 -4.20
CA PHE A 107 -11.83 19.92 -3.38
C PHE A 107 -11.21 19.92 -1.98
N LYS A 108 -10.78 21.08 -1.47
CA LYS A 108 -10.01 21.22 -0.22
C LYS A 108 -10.63 20.52 1.00
N GLY A 109 -11.96 20.40 1.06
CA GLY A 109 -12.67 19.70 2.16
C GLY A 109 -12.73 18.18 1.99
N ASP A 110 -12.51 17.68 0.78
CA ASP A 110 -12.77 16.30 0.39
C ASP A 110 -11.49 15.56 -0.04
N ILE A 111 -10.33 16.23 0.03
CA ILE A 111 -9.04 15.69 -0.35
C ILE A 111 -8.06 15.71 0.81
N ASP A 112 -7.47 14.57 1.07
CA ASP A 112 -6.33 14.42 1.96
C ASP A 112 -5.06 14.09 1.18
N LEU A 113 -3.97 14.78 1.49
CA LEU A 113 -2.64 14.52 0.97
C LEU A 113 -1.81 13.80 2.04
N TYR A 114 -1.24 12.65 1.70
CA TYR A 114 -0.40 11.88 2.60
C TYR A 114 0.96 11.57 1.97
N PHE A 115 2.00 11.61 2.79
CA PHE A 115 3.35 11.21 2.42
C PHE A 115 3.84 10.08 3.31
N ALA A 116 4.53 9.12 2.71
CA ALA A 116 5.31 8.14 3.45
C ALA A 116 6.73 8.67 3.61
N LYS A 117 7.12 9.03 4.84
CA LYS A 117 8.46 9.49 5.20
C LYS A 117 9.27 8.34 5.77
N LEU A 118 10.48 8.15 5.29
CA LEU A 118 11.44 7.21 5.86
C LEU A 118 12.40 7.93 6.80
N HIS A 119 12.43 7.52 8.05
CA HIS A 119 13.45 7.93 9.02
C HIS A 119 14.71 7.11 8.79
N THR A 120 15.65 7.65 8.03
CA THR A 120 16.86 6.96 7.57
C THR A 120 17.72 6.41 8.70
N GLU A 121 17.87 7.14 9.78
CA GLU A 121 18.60 6.68 10.97
C GLU A 121 17.97 5.43 11.59
N THR A 122 16.65 5.47 11.81
CA THR A 122 15.88 4.32 12.33
C THR A 122 15.97 3.13 11.36
N PHE A 123 15.90 3.40 10.06
CA PHE A 123 16.03 2.38 9.02
C PHE A 123 17.40 1.71 9.09
N VAL A 124 18.48 2.48 9.14
CA VAL A 124 19.87 1.97 9.20
C VAL A 124 20.08 1.12 10.48
N ILE A 125 19.68 1.64 11.65
CA ILE A 125 19.81 0.93 12.92
C ILE A 125 19.06 -0.40 12.88
N ASN A 126 17.81 -0.40 12.41
CA ASN A 126 16.99 -1.61 12.37
C ASN A 126 17.47 -2.60 11.30
N SER A 127 17.95 -2.12 10.16
CA SER A 127 18.54 -2.96 9.12
C SER A 127 19.81 -3.63 9.62
N LYS A 128 20.67 -2.90 10.36
CA LYS A 128 21.88 -3.47 10.98
C LYS A 128 21.55 -4.58 11.99
N LYS A 129 20.57 -4.34 12.86
CA LYS A 129 20.11 -5.37 13.82
C LYS A 129 19.54 -6.61 13.12
N LEU A 130 18.82 -6.43 12.01
CA LEU A 130 18.29 -7.56 11.23
C LEU A 130 19.42 -8.34 10.57
N TYR A 131 20.41 -7.65 10.02
CA TYR A 131 21.60 -8.27 9.42
C TYR A 131 22.39 -9.08 10.46
N GLU A 132 22.70 -8.48 11.61
CA GLU A 132 23.43 -9.15 12.72
C GLU A 132 22.69 -10.42 13.17
N ARG A 133 21.36 -10.33 13.33
CA ARG A 133 20.54 -11.49 13.68
C ARG A 133 20.56 -12.58 12.61
N GLU A 134 20.52 -12.19 11.34
CA GLU A 134 20.56 -13.18 10.24
C GLU A 134 21.92 -13.85 10.15
N MET A 135 23.00 -13.12 10.41
CA MET A 135 24.36 -13.69 10.55
C MET A 135 24.42 -14.75 11.65
N GLU A 136 23.88 -14.47 12.84
CA GLU A 136 23.82 -15.45 13.94
C GLU A 136 23.02 -16.70 13.56
N ILE A 137 21.90 -16.54 12.84
CA ILE A 137 21.09 -17.66 12.34
C ILE A 137 21.90 -18.49 11.34
N ASN A 138 22.59 -17.83 10.41
CA ASN A 138 23.39 -18.47 9.39
C ASN A 138 24.52 -19.28 9.99
N ASP A 139 25.27 -18.72 10.95
CA ASP A 139 26.35 -19.40 11.67
C ASP A 139 25.82 -20.62 12.45
N ASN A 140 24.67 -20.47 13.10
CA ASN A 140 24.02 -21.56 13.82
C ASN A 140 23.57 -22.68 12.85
N LEU A 141 23.06 -22.34 11.66
CA LEU A 141 22.72 -23.31 10.63
C LEU A 141 23.96 -24.06 10.13
N ALA A 142 25.07 -23.34 9.90
CA ALA A 142 26.34 -23.95 9.51
C ALA A 142 26.82 -25.00 10.55
N TYR A 143 26.75 -24.62 11.84
CA TYR A 143 27.09 -25.54 12.94
C TYR A 143 26.17 -26.77 12.98
N LYS A 144 24.84 -26.57 12.88
CA LYS A 144 23.85 -27.66 12.86
C LYS A 144 24.04 -28.63 11.69
N ILE A 145 24.42 -28.10 10.51
CA ILE A 145 24.69 -28.92 9.31
C ILE A 145 25.87 -29.86 9.58
N GLN A 146 26.93 -29.41 10.26
CA GLN A 146 28.07 -30.24 10.60
C GLN A 146 27.71 -31.35 11.61
N GLN A 147 26.78 -31.09 12.53
CA GLN A 147 26.36 -32.05 13.56
C GLN A 147 25.27 -33.02 13.06
N ALA A 148 24.64 -32.74 11.93
CA ALA A 148 23.52 -33.52 11.44
C ALA A 148 23.95 -34.89 10.94
N LYS A 149 23.56 -35.95 11.68
CA LYS A 149 23.83 -37.35 11.34
C LYS A 149 22.86 -37.91 10.29
N ASN A 150 21.63 -37.34 10.24
CA ASN A 150 20.61 -37.83 9.30
C ASN A 150 20.65 -37.00 8.00
N ALA A 151 20.71 -37.73 6.84
CA ALA A 151 20.81 -37.11 5.52
C ALA A 151 19.62 -36.18 5.19
N ASN A 152 18.39 -36.54 5.58
CA ASN A 152 17.20 -35.73 5.30
C ASN A 152 17.21 -34.43 6.15
N THR A 153 17.61 -34.55 7.42
CA THR A 153 17.78 -33.37 8.30
C THR A 153 18.86 -32.44 7.78
N ARG A 154 19.99 -33.00 7.34
CA ARG A 154 21.10 -32.24 6.74
C ARG A 154 20.66 -31.49 5.48
N LYS A 155 19.92 -32.14 4.58
CA LYS A 155 19.39 -31.53 3.35
C LYS A 155 18.45 -30.36 3.68
N LYS A 156 17.56 -30.51 4.67
CA LYS A 156 16.66 -29.45 5.11
C LYS A 156 17.45 -28.24 5.65
N LEU A 157 18.42 -28.44 6.51
CA LEU A 157 19.25 -27.37 7.06
C LEU A 157 20.08 -26.65 5.99
N ILE A 158 20.58 -27.38 4.98
CA ILE A 158 21.27 -26.77 3.83
C ILE A 158 20.32 -25.84 3.07
N ASN A 159 19.09 -26.25 2.80
CA ASN A 159 18.11 -25.38 2.13
C ASN A 159 17.77 -24.14 2.95
N GLU A 160 17.60 -24.28 4.27
CA GLU A 160 17.39 -23.15 5.18
C GLU A 160 18.58 -22.19 5.16
N LYS A 161 19.82 -22.73 5.12
CA LYS A 161 21.03 -21.90 5.02
C LYS A 161 21.11 -21.15 3.69
N ILE A 162 20.78 -21.79 2.57
CA ILE A 162 20.74 -21.14 1.24
C ILE A 162 19.73 -19.96 1.25
N GLU A 163 18.60 -20.11 1.91
CA GLU A 163 17.64 -18.99 2.03
C GLU A 163 18.17 -17.87 2.94
N SER A 164 18.86 -18.21 4.04
CA SER A 164 19.52 -17.24 4.91
C SER A 164 20.66 -16.50 4.18
N ASP A 165 21.49 -17.19 3.39
CA ASP A 165 22.58 -16.60 2.59
C ASP A 165 22.07 -15.53 1.58
N LYS A 166 20.82 -15.58 1.16
CA LYS A 166 20.22 -14.56 0.28
C LYS A 166 19.81 -13.28 1.01
N LEU A 167 19.74 -13.32 2.35
CA LEU A 167 19.31 -12.20 3.19
C LEU A 167 20.50 -11.41 3.78
N ILE A 168 21.69 -11.98 3.71
CA ILE A 168 22.98 -11.40 4.10
C ILE A 168 23.65 -10.72 2.90
#